data_57789f0579c5f891e51afccdc635b161
#
_entry.id   57789f0579c5f891e51afccdc635b161
#
_cell.length_a   1.000
_cell.length_b   1.000
_cell.length_c   1.000
_cell.angle_alpha   90.00
_cell.angle_beta   90.00
_cell.angle_gamma   90.00
#
_symmetry.space_group_name_H-M   'P 1'
#
loop_
_entity.id
_entity.type
_entity.pdbx_description
1 polymer ?
#
loop_
_entity_poly.entity_id
_entity_poly.type
_entity_poly.pdbx_seq_one_letter_code
_entity_poly.pdbx_strand_id
1 'polypeptide(L)'
;ISPEQIEYMLAQRYQPELIQEQVFNPDIWWRKLVVDEKMVGFSCCMRTSNPDELKIDKLYIHCDHHRKGYGGLLVADAIKLLRENSLRRLILTVNKHNQTAILAYRHYGFEIVADSVVDIGGGYFMNDYLMAMTKLDRWNV
;
A
#
# COMPACT_ATOMS: atom_id res chain seq x y z
N ILE A 1 7.51 -9.70 14.57
CA ILE A 1 7.22 -10.65 13.49
C ILE A 1 8.45 -11.51 13.21
N SER A 2 8.28 -12.82 13.12
CA SER A 2 9.39 -13.73 13.00
C SER A 2 9.98 -13.77 11.57
N PRO A 3 11.27 -14.14 11.41
CA PRO A 3 11.83 -14.34 10.07
C PRO A 3 11.05 -15.35 9.23
N GLU A 4 10.57 -16.43 9.84
CA GLU A 4 9.77 -17.45 9.18
C GLU A 4 8.44 -16.89 8.65
N GLN A 5 7.79 -16.03 9.41
CA GLN A 5 6.57 -15.37 8.97
C GLN A 5 6.82 -14.41 7.80
N ILE A 6 7.92 -13.66 7.84
CA ILE A 6 8.32 -12.78 6.74
C ILE A 6 8.54 -13.60 5.47
N GLU A 7 9.28 -14.70 5.56
CA GLU A 7 9.50 -15.59 4.42
C GLU A 7 8.20 -16.14 3.86
N TYR A 8 7.30 -16.59 4.73
CA TYR A 8 5.98 -17.09 4.32
C TYR A 8 5.18 -16.03 3.57
N MET A 9 5.15 -14.80 4.09
CA MET A 9 4.44 -13.68 3.46
C MET A 9 5.02 -13.34 2.08
N LEU A 10 6.35 -13.28 1.97
CA LEU A 10 7.01 -12.98 0.70
C LEU A 10 6.74 -14.07 -0.33
N ALA A 11 6.83 -15.33 0.06
CA ALA A 11 6.53 -16.46 -0.83
C ALA A 11 5.08 -16.44 -1.30
N GLN A 12 4.13 -16.06 -0.42
CA GLN A 12 2.72 -16.01 -0.74
C GLN A 12 2.34 -14.81 -1.63
N ARG A 13 2.94 -13.63 -1.38
CA ARG A 13 2.52 -12.36 -1.99
C ARG A 13 3.32 -11.99 -3.25
N TYR A 14 4.53 -12.50 -3.39
CA TYR A 14 5.46 -12.10 -4.46
C TYR A 14 5.84 -13.25 -5.39
N GLN A 15 5.00 -14.28 -5.47
CA GLN A 15 5.18 -15.34 -6.47
C GLN A 15 5.12 -14.76 -7.89
N PRO A 16 6.05 -15.10 -8.79
CA PRO A 16 6.06 -14.55 -10.14
C PRO A 16 4.75 -14.74 -10.89
N GLU A 17 4.11 -15.89 -10.75
CA GLU A 17 2.83 -16.20 -11.39
C GLU A 17 1.71 -15.28 -10.87
N LEU A 18 1.69 -15.03 -9.56
CA LEU A 18 0.70 -14.16 -8.94
C LEU A 18 0.88 -12.71 -9.42
N ILE A 19 2.11 -12.21 -9.46
CA ILE A 19 2.39 -10.85 -9.94
C ILE A 19 2.03 -10.71 -11.41
N GLN A 20 2.36 -11.69 -12.23
CA GLN A 20 2.01 -11.68 -13.64
C GLN A 20 0.50 -11.64 -13.86
N GLU A 21 -0.26 -12.42 -13.10
CA GLU A 21 -1.72 -12.38 -13.13
C GLU A 21 -2.25 -11.01 -12.74
N GLN A 22 -1.71 -10.41 -11.67
CA GLN A 22 -2.12 -9.09 -11.19
C GLN A 22 -1.82 -7.97 -12.19
N VAL A 23 -0.71 -8.04 -12.91
CA VAL A 23 -0.35 -7.03 -13.91
C VAL A 23 -1.38 -6.95 -15.03
N PHE A 24 -2.02 -8.05 -15.39
CA PHE A 24 -3.06 -8.08 -16.42
C PHE A 24 -4.48 -7.86 -15.89
N ASN A 25 -4.64 -7.73 -14.57
CA ASN A 25 -5.95 -7.46 -13.98
C ASN A 25 -6.27 -5.97 -14.07
N PRO A 26 -7.41 -5.56 -14.71
CA PRO A 26 -7.75 -4.13 -14.86
C PRO A 26 -8.11 -3.43 -13.54
N ASP A 27 -8.33 -4.18 -12.47
CA ASP A 27 -8.64 -3.63 -11.13
C ASP A 27 -7.41 -3.52 -10.23
N ILE A 28 -6.23 -3.77 -10.78
CA ILE A 28 -4.96 -3.71 -10.05
C ILE A 28 -3.96 -2.87 -10.84
N TRP A 29 -3.33 -1.92 -10.15
CA TRP A 29 -2.35 -1.00 -10.75
C TRP A 29 -1.00 -1.17 -10.09
N TRP A 30 -0.03 -1.70 -10.82
CA TRP A 30 1.37 -1.70 -10.43
C TRP A 30 2.04 -0.45 -10.97
N ARG A 31 2.72 0.28 -10.08
CA ARG A 31 3.44 1.51 -10.41
C ARG A 31 4.88 1.42 -9.92
N LYS A 32 5.81 1.84 -10.72
CA LYS A 32 7.20 2.02 -10.30
C LYS A 32 7.52 3.51 -10.21
N LEU A 33 8.35 3.87 -9.25
CA LEU A 33 8.87 5.22 -9.11
C LEU A 33 10.31 5.22 -9.60
N VAL A 34 10.59 6.03 -10.61
CA VAL A 34 11.91 6.13 -11.24
C VAL A 34 12.43 7.55 -11.04
N VAL A 35 13.64 7.67 -10.51
CA VAL A 35 14.34 8.94 -10.30
C VAL A 35 15.73 8.81 -10.88
N ASP A 36 16.11 9.73 -11.78
CA ASP A 36 17.41 9.71 -12.47
C ASP A 36 17.71 8.33 -13.10
N GLU A 37 16.70 7.80 -13.82
CA GLU A 37 16.77 6.52 -14.52
C GLU A 37 16.90 5.29 -13.62
N LYS A 38 16.77 5.46 -12.31
CA LYS A 38 16.82 4.35 -11.34
C LYS A 38 15.46 4.14 -10.69
N MET A 39 15.05 2.90 -10.58
CA MET A 39 13.86 2.53 -9.83
C MET A 39 14.16 2.65 -8.32
N VAL A 40 13.46 3.56 -7.64
CA VAL A 40 13.64 3.82 -6.21
C VAL A 40 12.52 3.25 -5.35
N GLY A 41 11.43 2.84 -5.95
CA GLY A 41 10.30 2.29 -5.23
C GLY A 41 9.18 1.83 -6.16
N PHE A 42 8.14 1.26 -5.56
CA PHE A 42 6.95 0.84 -6.28
C PHE A 42 5.72 0.85 -5.39
N SER A 43 4.55 0.82 -6.02
CA SER A 43 3.29 0.61 -5.34
C SER A 43 2.43 -0.38 -6.11
N CYS A 44 1.49 -0.98 -5.41
CA CYS A 44 0.42 -1.77 -5.99
C CYS A 44 -0.88 -1.31 -5.35
N CYS A 45 -1.79 -0.80 -6.16
CA CYS A 45 -3.12 -0.40 -5.73
C CYS A 45 -4.15 -1.31 -6.36
N MET A 46 -5.25 -1.58 -5.65
CA MET A 46 -6.30 -2.46 -6.15
C MET A 46 -7.67 -2.00 -5.68
N ARG A 47 -8.68 -2.31 -6.49
CA ARG A 47 -10.07 -2.19 -6.06
C ARG A 47 -10.33 -3.24 -4.98
N THR A 48 -11.27 -2.94 -4.09
CA THR A 48 -11.72 -3.86 -3.05
C THR A 48 -13.17 -4.29 -3.35
N SER A 49 -13.75 -5.10 -2.48
CA SER A 49 -15.17 -5.47 -2.58
C SER A 49 -16.10 -4.27 -2.33
N ASN A 50 -15.60 -3.20 -1.71
CA ASN A 50 -16.33 -1.95 -1.55
C ASN A 50 -16.21 -1.13 -2.85
N PRO A 51 -17.34 -0.75 -3.50
CA PRO A 51 -17.29 -0.10 -4.82
C PRO A 51 -16.69 1.31 -4.83
N ASP A 52 -16.55 1.96 -3.68
CA ASP A 52 -16.01 3.33 -3.58
C ASP A 52 -14.55 3.36 -3.10
N GLU A 53 -13.90 2.21 -2.99
CA GLU A 53 -12.65 2.08 -2.25
C GLU A 53 -11.49 1.63 -3.13
N LEU A 54 -10.35 2.26 -2.94
CA LEU A 54 -9.05 1.83 -3.49
C LEU A 54 -8.13 1.47 -2.34
N LYS A 55 -7.44 0.35 -2.44
CA LYS A 55 -6.47 -0.09 -1.45
C LYS A 55 -5.05 0.05 -1.99
N ILE A 56 -4.17 0.68 -1.21
CA ILE A 56 -2.73 0.55 -1.42
C ILE A 56 -2.31 -0.77 -0.79
N ASP A 57 -2.13 -1.80 -1.62
CA ASP A 57 -1.77 -3.13 -1.16
C ASP A 57 -0.27 -3.25 -0.87
N LYS A 58 0.55 -2.55 -1.64
CA LYS A 58 2.00 -2.51 -1.45
C LYS A 58 2.52 -1.10 -1.72
N LEU A 59 3.40 -0.63 -0.85
CA LEU A 59 4.12 0.61 -1.03
C LEU A 59 5.53 0.40 -0.49
N TYR A 60 6.51 0.49 -1.37
CA TYR A 60 7.91 0.24 -1.04
C TYR A 60 8.81 1.32 -1.60
N ILE A 61 9.70 1.82 -0.76
CA ILE A 61 10.80 2.70 -1.15
C ILE A 61 12.11 2.03 -0.72
N HIS A 62 13.05 1.93 -1.63
CA HIS A 62 14.36 1.35 -1.34
C HIS A 62 15.02 2.12 -0.18
N CYS A 63 15.66 1.40 0.75
CA CYS A 63 16.19 1.98 1.99
C CYS A 63 17.18 3.13 1.76
N ASP A 64 17.95 3.11 0.67
CA ASP A 64 18.88 4.19 0.32
C ASP A 64 18.18 5.49 -0.08
N HIS A 65 16.87 5.45 -0.29
CA HIS A 65 16.06 6.58 -0.73
C HIS A 65 15.00 7.00 0.28
N HIS A 66 15.08 6.51 1.51
CA HIS A 66 14.19 6.93 2.58
C HIS A 66 14.44 8.41 2.96
N ARG A 67 13.41 9.06 3.50
CA ARG A 67 13.42 10.45 3.95
C ARG A 67 13.62 11.48 2.84
N LYS A 68 13.34 11.12 1.59
CA LYS A 68 13.39 12.04 0.44
C LYS A 68 12.01 12.44 -0.08
N GLY A 69 10.94 12.04 0.62
CA GLY A 69 9.57 12.36 0.21
C GLY A 69 9.02 11.46 -0.89
N TYR A 70 9.69 10.41 -1.26
CA TYR A 70 9.26 9.53 -2.35
C TYR A 70 8.00 8.73 -2.02
N GLY A 71 7.81 8.35 -0.75
CA GLY A 71 6.56 7.74 -0.30
C GLY A 71 5.35 8.63 -0.57
N GLY A 72 5.49 9.93 -0.36
CA GLY A 72 4.45 10.91 -0.66
C GLY A 72 4.11 10.98 -2.14
N LEU A 73 5.09 10.79 -3.03
CA LEU A 73 4.84 10.74 -4.48
C LEU A 73 4.00 9.53 -4.86
N LEU A 74 4.25 8.37 -4.25
CA LEU A 74 3.44 7.18 -4.49
C LEU A 74 2.03 7.32 -3.91
N VAL A 75 1.88 7.95 -2.76
CA VAL A 75 0.55 8.26 -2.19
C VAL A 75 -0.20 9.24 -3.10
N ALA A 76 0.47 10.27 -3.61
CA ALA A 76 -0.14 11.21 -4.56
C ALA A 76 -0.62 10.50 -5.83
N ASP A 77 0.17 9.57 -6.36
CA ASP A 77 -0.24 8.75 -7.52
C ASP A 77 -1.47 7.89 -7.20
N ALA A 78 -1.54 7.29 -6.01
CA ALA A 78 -2.69 6.52 -5.58
C ALA A 78 -3.95 7.40 -5.49
N ILE A 79 -3.83 8.62 -5.00
CA ILE A 79 -4.94 9.58 -4.93
C ILE A 79 -5.40 9.96 -6.34
N LYS A 80 -4.46 10.15 -7.26
CA LYS A 80 -4.78 10.41 -8.65
C LYS A 80 -5.55 9.25 -9.29
N LEU A 81 -5.11 8.01 -9.07
CA LEU A 81 -5.82 6.81 -9.50
C LEU A 81 -7.25 6.76 -8.93
N LEU A 82 -7.37 7.05 -7.64
CA LEU A 82 -8.65 7.07 -6.95
C LEU A 82 -9.61 8.06 -7.62
N ARG A 83 -9.16 9.28 -7.91
CA ARG A 83 -9.96 10.32 -8.56
C ARG A 83 -10.31 9.97 -10.00
N GLU A 84 -9.35 9.44 -10.76
CA GLU A 84 -9.57 9.04 -12.15
C GLU A 84 -10.62 7.92 -12.27
N ASN A 85 -10.77 7.11 -11.24
CA ASN A 85 -11.72 6.00 -11.21
C ASN A 85 -12.99 6.31 -10.42
N SER A 86 -13.21 7.57 -10.05
CA SER A 86 -14.37 8.04 -9.30
C SER A 86 -14.57 7.31 -7.97
N LEU A 87 -13.48 6.94 -7.33
CA LEU A 87 -13.48 6.33 -6.01
C LEU A 87 -13.33 7.41 -4.94
N ARG A 88 -13.68 7.11 -3.70
CA ARG A 88 -13.80 8.12 -2.64
C ARG A 88 -12.94 7.85 -1.42
N ARG A 89 -12.52 6.61 -1.22
CA ARG A 89 -11.84 6.19 0.00
C ARG A 89 -10.56 5.45 -0.36
N LEU A 90 -9.45 5.94 0.17
CA LEU A 90 -8.15 5.29 0.03
C LEU A 90 -7.82 4.59 1.34
N ILE A 91 -7.54 3.30 1.29
CA ILE A 91 -7.19 2.52 2.47
C ILE A 91 -5.84 1.83 2.32
N LEU A 92 -5.29 1.45 3.45
CA LEU A 92 -4.14 0.55 3.55
C LEU A 92 -4.18 -0.18 4.89
N THR A 93 -3.41 -1.25 5.00
CA THR A 93 -3.14 -1.89 6.27
C THR A 93 -1.66 -1.75 6.61
N VAL A 94 -1.36 -1.62 7.90
CA VAL A 94 0.01 -1.46 8.39
C VAL A 94 0.15 -2.23 9.69
N ASN A 95 1.28 -2.93 9.86
CA ASN A 95 1.56 -3.66 11.10
C ASN A 95 1.53 -2.70 12.29
N LYS A 96 0.87 -3.10 13.38
CA LYS A 96 0.70 -2.27 14.58
C LYS A 96 2.02 -1.85 15.22
N HIS A 97 3.08 -2.60 15.00
CA HIS A 97 4.41 -2.31 15.55
C HIS A 97 5.26 -1.44 14.63
N ASN A 98 4.80 -1.16 13.42
CA ASN A 98 5.52 -0.32 12.47
C ASN A 98 5.21 1.15 12.71
N GLN A 99 5.76 1.71 13.80
CA GLN A 99 5.49 3.08 14.22
C GLN A 99 5.95 4.12 13.19
N THR A 100 7.07 3.87 12.54
CA THR A 100 7.61 4.78 11.52
C THR A 100 6.63 4.91 10.34
N ALA A 101 6.11 3.80 9.86
CA ALA A 101 5.13 3.82 8.76
C ALA A 101 3.80 4.46 9.21
N ILE A 102 3.30 4.13 10.40
CA ILE A 102 2.06 4.71 10.93
C ILE A 102 2.17 6.23 10.99
N LEU A 103 3.29 6.76 11.52
CA LEU A 103 3.51 8.21 11.59
C LEU A 103 3.57 8.84 10.20
N ALA A 104 4.24 8.20 9.25
CA ALA A 104 4.31 8.69 7.87
C ALA A 104 2.92 8.74 7.23
N TYR A 105 2.13 7.69 7.38
CA TYR A 105 0.78 7.65 6.82
C TYR A 105 -0.14 8.69 7.47
N ARG A 106 -0.03 8.90 8.78
CA ARG A 106 -0.76 9.99 9.45
C ARG A 106 -0.35 11.35 8.91
N HIS A 107 0.93 11.54 8.66
CA HIS A 107 1.42 12.77 8.06
C HIS A 107 0.79 13.02 6.69
N TYR A 108 0.58 11.97 5.89
CA TYR A 108 -0.09 12.08 4.59
C TYR A 108 -1.59 12.31 4.70
N GLY A 109 -2.20 12.08 5.85
CA GLY A 109 -3.62 12.30 6.08
C GLY A 109 -4.45 11.05 6.31
N PHE A 110 -3.82 9.89 6.44
CA PHE A 110 -4.50 8.66 6.86
C PHE A 110 -4.80 8.68 8.35
N GLU A 111 -5.91 8.07 8.73
CA GLU A 111 -6.31 7.87 10.11
C GLU A 111 -6.53 6.39 10.39
N ILE A 112 -6.22 5.94 11.60
CA ILE A 112 -6.53 4.59 12.03
C ILE A 112 -8.05 4.50 12.21
N VAL A 113 -8.69 3.57 11.51
CA VAL A 113 -10.16 3.42 11.57
C VAL A 113 -10.59 2.08 12.15
N ALA A 114 -9.73 1.07 12.14
CA ALA A 114 -10.06 -0.25 12.66
C ALA A 114 -8.80 -1.08 12.91
N ASP A 115 -8.98 -2.16 13.68
CA ASP A 115 -8.00 -3.24 13.73
C ASP A 115 -8.24 -4.19 12.56
N SER A 116 -7.17 -4.81 12.07
CA SER A 116 -7.23 -5.80 11.01
C SER A 116 -6.38 -7.00 11.40
N VAL A 117 -7.01 -8.06 11.86
CA VAL A 117 -6.34 -9.32 12.18
C VAL A 117 -6.77 -10.35 11.14
N VAL A 118 -5.83 -10.82 10.35
CA VAL A 118 -6.10 -11.72 9.23
C VAL A 118 -5.25 -12.97 9.39
N ASP A 119 -5.89 -14.14 9.30
CA ASP A 119 -5.21 -15.42 9.19
C ASP A 119 -4.67 -15.55 7.76
N ILE A 120 -3.34 -15.61 7.63
CA ILE A 120 -2.68 -15.74 6.33
C ILE A 120 -2.25 -17.17 6.00
N GLY A 121 -2.65 -18.14 6.84
CA GLY A 121 -2.30 -19.54 6.70
C GLY A 121 -0.99 -19.90 7.41
N GLY A 122 -0.66 -21.19 7.44
CA GLY A 122 0.57 -21.67 8.08
C GLY A 122 0.67 -21.39 9.58
N GLY A 123 -0.45 -21.08 10.25
CA GLY A 123 -0.48 -20.73 11.67
C GLY A 123 -0.08 -19.27 11.94
N TYR A 124 0.02 -18.42 10.92
CA TYR A 124 0.40 -17.03 11.04
C TYR A 124 -0.78 -16.08 10.91
N PHE A 125 -0.67 -14.91 11.59
CA PHE A 125 -1.66 -13.84 11.54
C PHE A 125 -0.99 -12.51 11.19
N MET A 126 -1.67 -11.70 10.40
CA MET A 126 -1.33 -10.29 10.23
C MET A 126 -2.15 -9.49 11.25
N ASN A 127 -1.46 -8.83 12.19
CA ASN A 127 -2.08 -8.01 13.22
C ASN A 127 -1.80 -6.54 12.89
N ASP A 128 -2.69 -5.97 12.10
CA ASP A 128 -2.51 -4.65 11.48
C ASP A 128 -3.56 -3.65 11.96
N TYR A 129 -3.29 -2.38 11.70
CA TYR A 129 -4.31 -1.34 11.65
C TYR A 129 -4.79 -1.19 10.22
N LEU A 130 -6.10 -0.98 10.08
CA LEU A 130 -6.67 -0.44 8.86
C LEU A 130 -6.63 1.09 8.96
N MET A 131 -6.00 1.73 8.00
CA MET A 131 -5.95 3.19 7.91
C MET A 131 -6.70 3.64 6.67
N ALA A 132 -7.36 4.79 6.76
CA ALA A 132 -8.16 5.33 5.67
C ALA A 132 -7.97 6.83 5.52
N MET A 133 -8.11 7.29 4.29
CA MET A 133 -8.14 8.71 3.93
C MET A 133 -9.38 8.96 3.07
N THR A 134 -10.24 9.87 3.53
CA THR A 134 -11.43 10.32 2.81
C THR A 134 -11.42 11.81 2.52
N LYS A 135 -10.63 12.56 3.29
CA LYS A 135 -10.47 14.00 3.11
C LYS A 135 -9.25 14.25 2.23
N LEU A 136 -9.49 14.50 0.95
CA LEU A 136 -8.45 14.58 -0.07
C LEU A 136 -8.13 16.01 -0.51
N ASP A 137 -8.77 17.01 0.08
CA ASP A 137 -8.72 18.41 -0.37
C ASP A 137 -7.30 19.00 -0.41
N ARG A 138 -6.43 18.57 0.49
CA ARG A 138 -5.05 19.05 0.53
C ARG A 138 -4.17 18.46 -0.59
N TRP A 139 -4.66 17.45 -1.28
CA TRP A 139 -3.93 16.79 -2.36
C TRP A 139 -4.36 17.37 -3.70
N ASN A 140 -3.47 18.12 -4.32
CA ASN A 140 -3.73 18.78 -5.60
C ASN A 140 -3.15 17.95 -6.75
N VAL A 141 -3.76 16.82 -7.00
CA VAL A 141 -3.33 15.86 -8.02
C VAL A 141 -4.49 15.34 -8.86
#